data_973d2788d349ce3b37ab77dae5299842
#
_entry.id   973d2788d349ce3b37ab77dae5299842
#
_cell.length_a   1.000
_cell.length_b   1.000
_cell.length_c   1.000
_cell.angle_alpha   90.00
_cell.angle_beta   90.00
_cell.angle_gamma   90.00
#
_symmetry.space_group_name_H-M   'P 1'
#
loop_
_entity.id
_entity.type
_entity.pdbx_description
1 polymer ?
#
loop_
_entity_poly.entity_id
_entity_poly.type
_entity_poly.pdbx_seq_one_letter_code
_entity_poly.pdbx_strand_id
1 'polypeptide(L)'
;MRSKNTDLMNEIKKFAEEYYLEYWRSPSTSEIAGAVGVTRATVYRYLIDMAERGMIDYDGSEIKTDVTRKYTDPGNNAVILDCSVSCGIGLPEEERVLEYVKLPKTVFGTGDLFLLKANGDSMVDAGIEDGDWIVVRKQTDANEGDIVVALFEGLNNLKYFYWNKKKNCAVLRSANEAKGYKDIEVYDLQIQGVAQNVIKGL
;
A
#
# COMPACT_ATOMS: atom_id res chain seq x y z
N MET A 1 27.74 -1.55 -39.15
CA MET A 1 27.44 -1.28 -37.73
C MET A 1 28.19 -2.29 -36.88
N ARG A 2 29.09 -1.88 -35.99
CA ARG A 2 29.75 -2.82 -35.08
C ARG A 2 28.68 -3.38 -34.12
N SER A 3 28.50 -4.70 -34.11
CA SER A 3 27.65 -5.38 -33.12
C SER A 3 28.14 -4.97 -31.73
N LYS A 4 27.25 -4.44 -30.89
CA LYS A 4 27.58 -4.16 -29.48
C LYS A 4 27.84 -5.48 -28.75
N ASN A 5 28.78 -5.44 -27.83
CA ASN A 5 29.23 -6.63 -27.11
C ASN A 5 28.10 -7.13 -26.18
N THR A 6 27.58 -8.32 -26.44
CA THR A 6 26.51 -8.95 -25.67
C THR A 6 26.99 -9.29 -24.24
N ASP A 7 28.29 -9.58 -24.07
CA ASP A 7 28.86 -9.89 -22.73
C ASP A 7 28.78 -8.67 -21.83
N LEU A 8 29.10 -7.48 -22.35
CA LEU A 8 28.97 -6.23 -21.60
C LEU A 8 27.50 -5.89 -21.28
N MET A 9 26.54 -6.21 -22.17
CA MET A 9 25.13 -6.06 -21.86
C MET A 9 24.70 -6.93 -20.69
N ASN A 10 25.12 -8.20 -20.69
CA ASN A 10 24.83 -9.13 -19.61
C ASN A 10 25.47 -8.69 -18.31
N GLU A 11 26.70 -8.16 -18.35
CA GLU A 11 27.40 -7.64 -17.19
C GLU A 11 26.68 -6.40 -16.59
N ILE A 12 26.24 -5.46 -17.44
CA ILE A 12 25.44 -4.30 -17.04
C ILE A 12 24.13 -4.75 -16.39
N LYS A 13 23.42 -5.70 -17.04
CA LYS A 13 22.14 -6.23 -16.51
C LYS A 13 22.35 -6.87 -15.15
N LYS A 14 23.34 -7.76 -15.04
CA LYS A 14 23.64 -8.47 -13.80
C LYS A 14 23.99 -7.49 -12.66
N PHE A 15 24.87 -6.51 -12.95
CA PHE A 15 25.20 -5.49 -11.96
C PHE A 15 23.96 -4.70 -11.50
N ALA A 16 23.10 -4.31 -12.44
CA ALA A 16 21.88 -3.58 -12.10
C ALA A 16 20.93 -4.40 -11.21
N GLU A 17 20.82 -5.70 -11.44
CA GLU A 17 20.03 -6.63 -10.64
C GLU A 17 20.60 -6.80 -9.22
N GLU A 18 21.90 -7.08 -9.11
CA GLU A 18 22.60 -7.23 -7.83
C GLU A 18 22.56 -5.95 -7.01
N TYR A 19 22.80 -4.81 -7.64
CA TYR A 19 22.71 -3.49 -7.00
C TYR A 19 21.32 -3.20 -6.47
N TYR A 20 20.28 -3.51 -7.26
CA TYR A 20 18.89 -3.32 -6.83
C TYR A 20 18.55 -4.18 -5.61
N LEU A 21 18.99 -5.42 -5.58
CA LEU A 21 18.74 -6.33 -4.44
C LEU A 21 19.44 -5.87 -3.15
N GLU A 22 20.58 -5.18 -3.27
CA GLU A 22 21.34 -4.68 -2.14
C GLU A 22 20.82 -3.32 -1.63
N TYR A 23 20.54 -2.39 -2.55
CA TYR A 23 20.22 -0.99 -2.21
C TYR A 23 18.77 -0.59 -2.42
N TRP A 24 17.91 -1.47 -2.95
CA TRP A 24 16.49 -1.25 -3.24
C TRP A 24 16.22 -0.04 -4.14
N ARG A 25 17.17 0.31 -4.98
CA ARG A 25 17.09 1.36 -6.00
C ARG A 25 17.85 0.99 -7.25
N SER A 26 17.48 1.58 -8.37
CA SER A 26 18.22 1.44 -9.61
C SER A 26 19.61 2.12 -9.52
N PRO A 27 20.68 1.49 -10.03
CA PRO A 27 21.99 2.15 -10.08
C PRO A 27 21.99 3.29 -11.10
N SER A 28 22.73 4.34 -10.80
CA SER A 28 23.01 5.42 -11.74
C SER A 28 23.98 4.95 -12.85
N THR A 29 23.97 5.64 -13.98
CA THR A 29 24.94 5.36 -15.05
C THR A 29 26.39 5.52 -14.63
N SER A 30 26.65 6.32 -13.57
CA SER A 30 27.99 6.48 -12.99
C SER A 30 28.42 5.26 -12.19
N GLU A 31 27.51 4.70 -11.39
CA GLU A 31 27.77 3.49 -10.60
C GLU A 31 28.00 2.29 -11.51
N ILE A 32 27.18 2.14 -12.57
CA ILE A 32 27.39 1.09 -13.59
C ILE A 32 28.74 1.27 -14.29
N ALA A 33 29.07 2.51 -14.72
CA ALA A 33 30.31 2.81 -15.42
C ALA A 33 31.54 2.44 -14.59
N GLY A 34 31.50 2.74 -13.28
CA GLY A 34 32.55 2.37 -12.33
C GLY A 34 32.68 0.85 -12.15
N ALA A 35 31.56 0.14 -12.09
CA ALA A 35 31.54 -1.31 -11.89
C ALA A 35 32.04 -2.10 -13.10
N VAL A 36 31.60 -1.72 -14.33
CA VAL A 36 31.92 -2.47 -15.55
C VAL A 36 33.10 -1.88 -16.33
N GLY A 37 33.79 -0.85 -15.81
CA GLY A 37 35.03 -0.32 -16.36
C GLY A 37 34.88 0.43 -17.68
N VAL A 38 33.71 1.09 -17.94
CA VAL A 38 33.46 1.85 -19.16
C VAL A 38 33.04 3.29 -18.83
N THR A 39 32.91 4.13 -19.87
CA THR A 39 32.44 5.52 -19.66
C THR A 39 30.92 5.58 -19.47
N ARG A 40 30.43 6.61 -18.75
CA ARG A 40 28.98 6.86 -18.60
C ARG A 40 28.25 6.96 -19.94
N ALA A 41 28.86 7.61 -20.93
CA ALA A 41 28.29 7.71 -22.27
C ALA A 41 28.17 6.35 -22.96
N THR A 42 29.09 5.44 -22.70
CA THR A 42 29.02 4.06 -23.17
C THR A 42 27.87 3.32 -22.50
N VAL A 43 27.77 3.38 -21.15
CA VAL A 43 26.66 2.77 -20.40
C VAL A 43 25.31 3.26 -20.95
N TYR A 44 25.13 4.56 -21.06
CA TYR A 44 23.87 5.13 -21.57
C TYR A 44 23.47 4.55 -22.93
N ARG A 45 24.41 4.47 -23.87
CA ARG A 45 24.15 3.90 -25.21
C ARG A 45 23.83 2.40 -25.16
N TYR A 46 24.40 1.67 -24.18
CA TYR A 46 24.10 0.27 -23.97
C TYR A 46 22.71 0.08 -23.35
N LEU A 47 22.32 0.91 -22.38
CA LEU A 47 20.97 0.86 -21.77
C LEU A 47 19.88 1.11 -22.81
N ILE A 48 20.07 2.08 -23.72
CA ILE A 48 19.11 2.32 -24.80
C ILE A 48 19.01 1.11 -25.73
N ASP A 49 20.13 0.55 -26.18
CA ASP A 49 20.15 -0.61 -27.07
C ASP A 49 19.57 -1.87 -26.40
N MET A 50 19.81 -2.05 -25.09
CA MET A 50 19.22 -3.15 -24.31
C MET A 50 17.70 -3.00 -24.17
N ALA A 51 17.22 -1.77 -23.98
CA ALA A 51 15.78 -1.48 -23.96
C ALA A 51 15.13 -1.72 -25.32
N GLU A 52 15.74 -1.26 -26.43
CA GLU A 52 15.26 -1.52 -27.79
C GLU A 52 15.19 -3.03 -28.11
N ARG A 53 16.07 -3.84 -27.54
CA ARG A 53 16.08 -5.31 -27.67
C ARG A 53 15.14 -6.02 -26.70
N GLY A 54 14.46 -5.30 -25.81
CA GLY A 54 13.58 -5.88 -24.79
C GLY A 54 14.31 -6.66 -23.68
N MET A 55 15.62 -6.43 -23.51
CA MET A 55 16.42 -7.06 -22.42
C MET A 55 16.12 -6.44 -21.06
N ILE A 56 15.76 -5.17 -21.03
CA ILE A 56 15.41 -4.35 -19.86
C ILE A 56 14.32 -3.36 -20.26
N ASP A 57 13.60 -2.77 -19.28
CA ASP A 57 12.92 -1.49 -19.47
C ASP A 57 13.81 -0.39 -18.90
N TYR A 58 13.94 0.70 -19.66
CA TYR A 58 14.71 1.86 -19.24
C TYR A 58 14.01 3.14 -19.67
N ASP A 59 13.63 4.00 -18.72
CA ASP A 59 12.92 5.26 -18.94
C ASP A 59 13.83 6.50 -18.89
N GLY A 60 15.14 6.30 -18.81
CA GLY A 60 16.15 7.37 -18.67
C GLY A 60 16.63 7.55 -17.22
N SER A 61 15.94 7.00 -16.25
CA SER A 61 16.28 7.07 -14.82
C SER A 61 16.31 5.68 -14.15
N GLU A 62 15.35 4.85 -14.43
CA GLU A 62 15.15 3.56 -13.75
C GLU A 62 15.36 2.39 -14.72
N ILE A 63 16.09 1.36 -14.26
CA ILE A 63 16.35 0.12 -14.99
C ILE A 63 15.48 -0.97 -14.38
N LYS A 64 14.54 -1.54 -15.16
CA LYS A 64 13.71 -2.67 -14.74
C LYS A 64 14.06 -3.91 -15.54
N THR A 65 14.35 -5.00 -14.84
CA THR A 65 14.61 -6.33 -15.41
C THR A 65 13.55 -7.30 -14.94
N ASP A 66 13.54 -8.51 -15.47
CA ASP A 66 12.63 -9.56 -15.00
C ASP A 66 12.85 -9.92 -13.52
N VAL A 67 14.08 -9.72 -13.03
CA VAL A 67 14.42 -9.90 -11.61
C VAL A 67 13.86 -8.74 -10.78
N THR A 68 14.20 -7.51 -11.15
CA THR A 68 13.79 -6.33 -10.35
C THR A 68 12.29 -6.10 -10.37
N ARG A 69 11.60 -6.44 -11.47
CA ARG A 69 10.12 -6.37 -11.57
C ARG A 69 9.41 -7.22 -10.51
N LYS A 70 10.00 -8.35 -10.09
CA LYS A 70 9.41 -9.19 -9.02
C LYS A 70 9.38 -8.45 -7.67
N TYR A 71 10.28 -7.49 -7.48
CA TYR A 71 10.41 -6.71 -6.26
C TYR A 71 9.89 -5.26 -6.42
N THR A 72 9.71 -4.81 -7.68
CA THR A 72 9.11 -3.52 -8.04
C THR A 72 7.66 -3.69 -8.45
N ASP A 73 6.94 -4.69 -7.93
CA ASP A 73 5.49 -4.67 -8.06
C ASP A 73 5.03 -3.25 -7.68
N PRO A 74 4.33 -2.53 -8.59
CA PRO A 74 3.80 -1.23 -8.27
C PRO A 74 2.71 -1.37 -7.21
N GLY A 75 3.07 -1.85 -6.02
CA GLY A 75 2.17 -2.06 -4.90
C GLY A 75 1.11 -0.96 -4.84
N ASN A 76 -0.02 -1.21 -4.24
CA ASN A 76 -0.96 -0.14 -4.00
C ASN A 76 -0.26 0.94 -3.18
N ASN A 77 -0.26 2.17 -3.68
CA ASN A 77 0.07 3.30 -2.84
C ASN A 77 -1.01 3.37 -1.76
N ALA A 78 -0.60 3.24 -0.52
CA ALA A 78 -1.47 3.41 0.63
C ALA A 78 -0.97 4.59 1.46
N VAL A 79 -1.86 5.23 2.17
CA VAL A 79 -1.55 6.32 3.10
C VAL A 79 -1.75 5.85 4.51
N ILE A 80 -0.83 6.20 5.41
CA ILE A 80 -1.02 6.05 6.85
C ILE A 80 -1.68 7.31 7.34
N LEU A 81 -2.86 7.16 7.95
CA LEU A 81 -3.62 8.27 8.49
C LEU A 81 -3.42 8.40 10.01
N ASP A 82 -3.29 9.64 10.47
CA ASP A 82 -3.40 9.94 11.90
C ASP A 82 -4.86 9.91 12.33
N CYS A 83 -5.24 8.89 13.08
CA CYS A 83 -6.60 8.72 13.57
C CYS A 83 -6.91 9.48 14.86
N SER A 84 -5.97 10.19 15.42
CA SER A 84 -6.18 11.05 16.59
C SER A 84 -7.04 12.28 16.28
N VAL A 85 -7.28 12.57 15.01
CA VAL A 85 -8.09 13.68 14.53
C VAL A 85 -9.36 13.15 13.88
N SER A 86 -10.54 13.67 14.26
CA SER A 86 -11.82 13.38 13.63
C SER A 86 -11.71 13.62 12.12
N CYS A 87 -11.69 12.57 11.33
CA CYS A 87 -11.65 12.67 9.88
C CYS A 87 -13.02 13.14 9.38
N GLY A 88 -13.15 14.44 9.05
CA GLY A 88 -14.34 14.98 8.41
C GLY A 88 -14.55 14.41 7.01
N ILE A 89 -15.71 14.67 6.44
CA ILE A 89 -16.11 14.27 5.09
C ILE A 89 -15.10 14.82 4.08
N GLY A 90 -14.50 13.94 3.28
CA GLY A 90 -13.58 14.31 2.23
C GLY A 90 -12.42 13.36 2.12
N LEU A 91 -11.67 13.49 1.05
CA LEU A 91 -10.35 12.91 0.94
C LEU A 91 -9.53 13.30 2.18
N PRO A 92 -8.67 12.41 2.72
CA PRO A 92 -7.77 12.83 3.79
C PRO A 92 -7.04 14.07 3.28
N GLU A 93 -7.24 15.20 3.97
CA GLU A 93 -6.44 16.39 3.70
C GLU A 93 -4.97 16.00 3.88
N GLU A 94 -4.07 16.51 3.06
CA GLU A 94 -2.64 16.16 3.13
C GLU A 94 -2.05 16.35 4.54
N GLU A 95 -2.62 17.23 5.32
CA GLU A 95 -2.27 17.48 6.72
C GLU A 95 -2.54 16.31 7.68
N ARG A 96 -3.30 15.28 7.25
CA ARG A 96 -3.61 14.08 8.05
C ARG A 96 -2.86 12.84 7.59
N VAL A 97 -2.11 12.94 6.52
CA VAL A 97 -1.27 11.85 6.02
C VAL A 97 0.04 11.86 6.78
N LEU A 98 0.32 10.80 7.52
CA LEU A 98 1.59 10.62 8.21
C LEU A 98 2.68 10.15 7.25
N GLU A 99 2.35 9.19 6.39
CA GLU A 99 3.31 8.56 5.50
C GLU A 99 2.61 7.92 4.29
N TYR A 100 3.33 7.83 3.17
CA TYR A 100 2.94 7.04 2.00
C TYR A 100 3.72 5.73 1.99
N VAL A 101 3.00 4.61 1.93
CA VAL A 101 3.59 3.27 1.93
C VAL A 101 3.15 2.48 0.71
N LYS A 102 3.98 1.52 0.29
CA LYS A 102 3.64 0.58 -0.78
C LYS A 102 3.25 -0.76 -0.18
N LEU A 103 2.04 -1.22 -0.48
CA LEU A 103 1.54 -2.52 -0.05
C LEU A 103 1.54 -3.50 -1.22
N PRO A 104 2.15 -4.71 -1.09
CA PRO A 104 2.14 -5.73 -2.14
C PRO A 104 0.71 -6.15 -2.51
N LYS A 105 0.36 -6.05 -3.80
CA LYS A 105 -0.98 -6.41 -4.30
C LYS A 105 -1.32 -7.88 -4.08
N THR A 106 -0.32 -8.74 -4.11
CA THR A 106 -0.47 -10.17 -3.87
C THR A 106 -0.94 -10.51 -2.45
N VAL A 107 -0.67 -9.63 -1.47
CA VAL A 107 -1.03 -9.82 -0.07
C VAL A 107 -2.29 -9.03 0.29
N PHE A 108 -2.37 -7.79 -0.16
CA PHE A 108 -3.41 -6.83 0.27
C PHE A 108 -4.49 -6.58 -0.78
N GLY A 109 -4.42 -7.26 -1.95
CA GLY A 109 -5.34 -7.04 -3.05
C GLY A 109 -5.07 -5.74 -3.80
N THR A 110 -6.04 -5.32 -4.61
CA THR A 110 -5.98 -4.10 -5.44
C THR A 110 -7.02 -3.08 -4.97
N GLY A 111 -6.78 -1.81 -5.24
CA GLY A 111 -7.70 -0.70 -4.94
C GLY A 111 -7.03 0.41 -4.16
N ASP A 112 -7.80 1.43 -3.83
CA ASP A 112 -7.33 2.52 -2.99
C ASP A 112 -7.33 2.07 -1.54
N LEU A 113 -6.15 1.97 -0.95
CA LEU A 113 -5.94 1.51 0.41
C LEU A 113 -5.44 2.64 1.30
N PHE A 114 -5.87 2.60 2.56
CA PHE A 114 -5.26 3.39 3.61
C PHE A 114 -5.04 2.53 4.86
N LEU A 115 -4.13 2.97 5.72
CA LEU A 115 -3.85 2.33 7.00
C LEU A 115 -4.23 3.27 8.13
N LEU A 116 -4.80 2.69 9.16
CA LEU A 116 -5.03 3.36 10.42
C LEU A 116 -4.59 2.47 11.57
N LYS A 117 -4.30 3.09 12.70
CA LYS A 117 -3.98 2.36 13.92
C LYS A 117 -5.25 2.16 14.73
N ALA A 118 -5.53 0.93 15.13
CA ALA A 118 -6.64 0.64 16.02
C ALA A 118 -6.39 1.32 17.39
N ASN A 119 -7.44 1.89 17.96
CA ASN A 119 -7.39 2.51 19.28
C ASN A 119 -8.54 1.96 20.11
N GLY A 120 -8.18 1.40 21.26
CA GLY A 120 -9.10 0.79 22.18
C GLY A 120 -9.37 -0.69 21.90
N ASP A 121 -10.32 -1.25 22.61
CA ASP A 121 -10.56 -2.70 22.72
C ASP A 121 -11.93 -3.14 22.22
N SER A 122 -12.63 -2.30 21.51
CA SER A 122 -14.02 -2.59 21.09
C SER A 122 -14.15 -3.71 20.06
N MET A 123 -13.02 -4.20 19.47
CA MET A 123 -12.98 -5.19 18.40
C MET A 123 -12.06 -6.37 18.72
N VAL A 124 -11.76 -6.64 20.00
CA VAL A 124 -10.82 -7.70 20.40
C VAL A 124 -11.30 -9.10 20.03
N ASP A 125 -12.60 -9.37 20.11
CA ASP A 125 -13.15 -10.66 19.71
C ASP A 125 -13.17 -10.87 18.19
N ALA A 126 -12.94 -9.80 17.42
CA ALA A 126 -12.67 -9.86 15.99
C ALA A 126 -11.16 -9.99 15.69
N GLY A 127 -10.33 -10.18 16.72
CA GLY A 127 -8.88 -10.29 16.59
C GLY A 127 -8.17 -8.97 16.34
N ILE A 128 -8.79 -7.82 16.63
CA ILE A 128 -8.22 -6.48 16.48
C ILE A 128 -7.98 -5.90 17.87
N GLU A 129 -6.73 -5.67 18.20
CA GLU A 129 -6.27 -5.16 19.49
C GLU A 129 -5.81 -3.70 19.39
N ASP A 130 -5.70 -3.05 20.52
CA ASP A 130 -5.16 -1.69 20.60
C ASP A 130 -3.75 -1.64 20.02
N GLY A 131 -3.51 -0.69 19.11
CA GLY A 131 -2.22 -0.51 18.45
C GLY A 131 -2.01 -1.32 17.17
N ASP A 132 -2.92 -2.23 16.80
CA ASP A 132 -2.85 -2.95 15.52
C ASP A 132 -2.99 -2.01 14.32
N TRP A 133 -2.30 -2.33 13.22
CA TRP A 133 -2.49 -1.63 11.95
C TRP A 133 -3.62 -2.29 11.15
N ILE A 134 -4.59 -1.50 10.75
CA ILE A 134 -5.72 -1.95 9.92
C ILE A 134 -5.52 -1.44 8.51
N VAL A 135 -5.48 -2.37 7.54
CA VAL A 135 -5.50 -2.05 6.12
C VAL A 135 -6.95 -1.96 5.68
N VAL A 136 -7.34 -0.80 5.19
CA VAL A 136 -8.72 -0.47 4.83
C VAL A 136 -8.80 -0.18 3.35
N ARG A 137 -9.77 -0.79 2.65
CA ARG A 137 -10.13 -0.42 1.29
C ARG A 137 -11.11 0.74 1.33
N LYS A 138 -10.77 1.83 0.65
CA LYS A 138 -11.62 3.01 0.53
C LYS A 138 -12.85 2.69 -0.30
N GLN A 139 -14.01 2.76 0.30
CA GLN A 139 -15.33 2.59 -0.34
C GLN A 139 -16.42 3.16 0.56
N THR A 140 -17.55 3.51 -0.03
CA THR A 140 -18.69 4.15 0.67
C THR A 140 -19.80 3.20 1.03
N ASP A 141 -19.74 1.97 0.53
CA ASP A 141 -20.70 0.90 0.77
C ASP A 141 -20.06 -0.31 1.45
N ALA A 142 -20.84 -1.07 2.17
CA ALA A 142 -20.42 -2.29 2.87
C ALA A 142 -21.53 -3.34 2.89
N ASN A 143 -21.15 -4.60 3.01
CA ASN A 143 -22.07 -5.70 3.21
C ASN A 143 -22.31 -5.94 4.70
N GLU A 144 -23.45 -6.57 5.04
CA GLU A 144 -23.70 -7.00 6.41
C GLU A 144 -22.60 -7.94 6.91
N GLY A 145 -22.03 -7.64 8.06
CA GLY A 145 -20.92 -8.39 8.66
C GLY A 145 -19.54 -7.88 8.29
N ASP A 146 -19.42 -6.91 7.37
CA ASP A 146 -18.14 -6.27 7.12
C ASP A 146 -17.68 -5.44 8.33
N ILE A 147 -16.39 -5.41 8.57
CA ILE A 147 -15.78 -4.47 9.53
C ILE A 147 -15.51 -3.16 8.79
N VAL A 148 -16.18 -2.10 9.20
CA VAL A 148 -16.10 -0.80 8.53
C VAL A 148 -15.38 0.24 9.39
N VAL A 149 -14.70 1.16 8.71
CA VAL A 149 -14.31 2.45 9.27
C VAL A 149 -15.45 3.42 8.96
N ALA A 150 -16.15 3.85 9.99
CA ALA A 150 -17.32 4.70 9.86
C ALA A 150 -17.14 6.00 10.66
N LEU A 151 -17.50 7.12 10.05
CA LEU A 151 -17.57 8.40 10.74
C LEU A 151 -18.92 8.52 11.43
N PHE A 152 -18.90 8.64 12.74
CA PHE A 152 -20.08 8.85 13.57
C PHE A 152 -19.73 9.80 14.72
N GLU A 153 -20.56 10.79 14.94
CA GLU A 153 -20.35 11.87 15.95
C GLU A 153 -18.96 12.55 15.85
N GLY A 154 -18.46 12.70 14.62
CA GLY A 154 -17.16 13.31 14.37
C GLY A 154 -15.95 12.41 14.71
N LEU A 155 -16.18 11.17 15.07
CA LEU A 155 -15.13 10.19 15.40
C LEU A 155 -15.13 9.03 14.40
N ASN A 156 -13.94 8.57 14.06
CA ASN A 156 -13.76 7.34 13.32
C ASN A 156 -14.00 6.15 14.23
N ASN A 157 -14.89 5.26 13.82
CA ASN A 157 -15.25 4.06 14.53
C ASN A 157 -14.97 2.83 13.68
N LEU A 158 -14.29 1.85 14.26
CA LEU A 158 -14.10 0.53 13.67
C LEU A 158 -15.11 -0.41 14.29
N LYS A 159 -16.09 -0.90 13.49
CA LYS A 159 -17.20 -1.72 13.97
C LYS A 159 -17.66 -2.69 12.89
N TYR A 160 -18.32 -3.77 13.28
CA TYR A 160 -19.15 -4.53 12.37
C TYR A 160 -20.32 -3.70 11.87
N PHE A 161 -20.60 -3.80 10.58
CA PHE A 161 -21.74 -3.14 9.93
C PHE A 161 -22.89 -4.12 9.74
N TYR A 162 -24.10 -3.70 10.12
CA TYR A 162 -25.36 -4.38 9.84
C TYR A 162 -26.43 -3.36 9.43
N TRP A 163 -27.49 -3.83 8.77
CA TRP A 163 -28.61 -2.99 8.37
C TRP A 163 -29.91 -3.39 9.06
N ASN A 164 -30.50 -2.50 9.82
CA ASN A 164 -31.81 -2.72 10.42
C ASN A 164 -32.92 -2.30 9.45
N LYS A 165 -33.47 -3.30 8.71
CA LYS A 165 -34.56 -3.08 7.73
C LYS A 165 -35.83 -2.48 8.34
N LYS A 166 -36.14 -2.80 9.61
CA LYS A 166 -37.36 -2.30 10.28
C LYS A 166 -37.27 -0.84 10.63
N LYS A 167 -36.12 -0.40 11.07
CA LYS A 167 -35.83 0.98 11.47
C LYS A 167 -35.24 1.82 10.33
N ASN A 168 -34.88 1.18 9.22
CA ASN A 168 -34.20 1.79 8.08
C ASN A 168 -32.94 2.57 8.50
N CYS A 169 -32.09 1.94 9.29
CA CYS A 169 -30.85 2.52 9.79
C CYS A 169 -29.70 1.50 9.81
N ALA A 170 -28.48 1.99 9.80
CA ALA A 170 -27.29 1.20 10.05
C ALA A 170 -27.18 0.84 11.53
N VAL A 171 -26.58 -0.31 11.81
CA VAL A 171 -26.25 -0.76 13.17
C VAL A 171 -24.77 -1.07 13.22
N LEU A 172 -24.04 -0.34 14.03
CA LEU A 172 -22.64 -0.56 14.31
C LEU A 172 -22.46 -1.39 15.58
N ARG A 173 -21.83 -2.55 15.43
CA ARG A 173 -21.64 -3.51 16.53
C ARG A 173 -20.17 -3.66 16.88
N SER A 174 -19.87 -3.60 18.17
CA SER A 174 -18.57 -3.93 18.71
C SER A 174 -18.37 -5.45 18.80
N ALA A 175 -17.13 -5.89 18.82
CA ALA A 175 -16.72 -7.27 19.06
C ALA A 175 -15.90 -7.35 20.35
N ASN A 176 -16.57 -7.22 21.48
CA ASN A 176 -16.00 -7.38 22.82
C ASN A 176 -17.14 -7.76 23.77
N GLU A 177 -17.40 -9.07 23.90
CA GLU A 177 -18.47 -9.59 24.74
C GLU A 177 -18.21 -9.31 26.22
N ALA A 178 -16.95 -9.34 26.65
CA ALA A 178 -16.56 -9.11 28.05
C ALA A 178 -16.97 -7.72 28.56
N LYS A 179 -16.95 -6.72 27.69
CA LYS A 179 -17.37 -5.34 28.03
C LYS A 179 -18.82 -5.04 27.72
N GLY A 180 -19.49 -5.88 26.94
CA GLY A 180 -20.90 -5.74 26.65
C GLY A 180 -21.29 -4.42 26.00
N TYR A 181 -20.49 -3.94 25.04
CA TYR A 181 -20.79 -2.71 24.29
C TYR A 181 -22.14 -2.82 23.60
N LYS A 182 -22.96 -1.78 23.71
CA LYS A 182 -24.24 -1.73 23.06
C LYS A 182 -24.09 -1.45 21.55
N ASP A 183 -24.97 -2.03 20.75
CA ASP A 183 -25.09 -1.68 19.33
C ASP A 183 -25.46 -0.19 19.19
N ILE A 184 -24.89 0.46 18.18
CA ILE A 184 -25.12 1.88 17.89
C ILE A 184 -25.98 1.94 16.63
N GLU A 185 -27.21 2.49 16.74
CA GLU A 185 -28.07 2.75 15.59
C GLU A 185 -27.75 4.11 14.98
N VAL A 186 -27.43 4.14 13.68
CA VAL A 186 -27.00 5.36 12.98
C VAL A 186 -27.86 5.55 11.73
N TYR A 187 -28.50 6.71 11.62
CA TYR A 187 -29.37 7.04 10.49
C TYR A 187 -28.64 7.74 9.36
N ASP A 188 -27.55 8.44 9.67
CA ASP A 188 -26.70 9.13 8.68
C ASP A 188 -25.26 8.64 8.86
N LEU A 189 -25.03 7.38 8.41
CA LEU A 189 -23.72 6.74 8.50
C LEU A 189 -22.87 7.09 7.28
N GLN A 190 -21.66 7.52 7.54
CA GLN A 190 -20.65 7.70 6.48
C GLN A 190 -19.59 6.63 6.61
N ILE A 191 -19.60 5.67 5.68
CA ILE A 191 -18.57 4.65 5.56
C ILE A 191 -17.39 5.27 4.80
N GLN A 192 -16.21 5.20 5.40
CA GLN A 192 -14.96 5.64 4.78
C GLN A 192 -14.24 4.47 4.08
N GLY A 193 -14.48 3.25 4.54
CA GLY A 193 -13.91 2.05 3.95
C GLY A 193 -14.22 0.80 4.75
N VAL A 194 -13.81 -0.33 4.16
CA VAL A 194 -13.95 -1.68 4.72
C VAL A 194 -12.59 -2.25 5.06
N ALA A 195 -12.43 -2.73 6.29
CA ALA A 195 -11.19 -3.37 6.74
C ALA A 195 -10.94 -4.65 5.95
N GLN A 196 -9.72 -4.84 5.48
CA GLN A 196 -9.31 -6.00 4.68
C GLN A 196 -8.35 -6.90 5.43
N ASN A 197 -7.39 -6.30 6.14
CA ASN A 197 -6.34 -7.03 6.85
C ASN A 197 -6.00 -6.32 8.16
N VAL A 198 -5.46 -7.12 9.09
CA VAL A 198 -4.86 -6.63 10.34
C VAL A 198 -3.38 -6.98 10.31
N ILE A 199 -2.52 -6.02 10.62
CA ILE A 199 -1.08 -6.20 10.78
C ILE A 199 -0.76 -6.01 12.25
N LYS A 200 -0.25 -7.07 12.88
CA LYS A 200 0.12 -7.07 14.30
C LYS A 200 1.63 -6.90 14.46
N GLY A 201 2.03 -6.13 15.47
CA GLY A 201 3.39 -6.18 16.01
C GLY A 201 3.59 -7.48 16.80
N LEU A 202 4.82 -8.00 16.81
CA LEU A 202 5.21 -9.15 17.64
C LEU A 202 5.67 -8.66 19.00
#